data_19b8104500b4146f382575877f7e142a
#
_entry.id   19b8104500b4146f382575877f7e142a
#
_cell.length_a   1.000
_cell.length_b   1.000
_cell.length_c   1.000
_cell.angle_alpha   90.00
_cell.angle_beta   90.00
_cell.angle_gamma   90.00
#
_symmetry.space_group_name_H-M   'P 1'
#
loop_
_entity.id
_entity.type
_entity.pdbx_description
1 polymer ?
#
loop_
_entity_poly.entity_id
_entity_poly.type
_entity_poly.pdbx_seq_one_letter_code
_entity_poly.pdbx_strand_id
1 'polypeptide(L)'
;MLLHYILKAYMKTTLIQLSPHQMSNESLVPWGRLFFQVIDLQIPKDAVPADEDERERCEWWKAKKWAYATLGRLYRRYGDPSQLPSTLKEDYGAFADSFVNTFAPEIIKVFLHQVELYVSGRVWLSKKCQYHIFTFFSDCIKPKSTWHLIKPHFETLVSSFVYPQMSFTHAKVELWDTDPVDLVRQQVGKRACKPAAFGFKLTTSQMMVIISIPPSLLQRPSSSSW
;
A
#
# COMPACT_ATOMS: atom_id res chain seq x y z
N MET A 1 4.14 18.21 -14.32
CA MET A 1 5.30 17.35 -14.10
C MET A 1 5.16 16.07 -14.91
N LEU A 2 6.16 15.67 -15.69
CA LEU A 2 6.06 14.53 -16.62
C LEU A 2 6.14 13.15 -15.93
N LEU A 3 6.85 13.10 -14.78
CA LEU A 3 7.19 11.84 -14.08
C LEU A 3 5.97 10.97 -13.79
N HIS A 4 4.87 11.55 -13.28
CA HIS A 4 3.70 10.74 -12.95
C HIS A 4 3.03 10.09 -14.17
N TYR A 5 3.11 10.74 -15.35
CA TYR A 5 2.61 10.15 -16.60
C TYR A 5 3.48 8.97 -17.05
N ILE A 6 4.81 9.08 -16.92
CA ILE A 6 5.75 7.99 -17.22
C ILE A 6 5.46 6.77 -16.34
N LEU A 7 5.36 6.99 -15.02
CA LEU A 7 5.06 5.91 -14.07
C LEU A 7 3.67 5.30 -14.30
N LYS A 8 2.68 6.15 -14.64
CA LYS A 8 1.34 5.68 -15.02
C LYS A 8 1.37 4.86 -16.32
N ALA A 9 2.13 5.28 -17.31
CA ALA A 9 2.28 4.55 -18.55
C ALA A 9 2.93 3.18 -18.31
N TYR A 10 4.04 3.14 -17.56
CA TYR A 10 4.68 1.88 -17.17
C TYR A 10 3.70 0.94 -16.44
N MET A 11 2.97 1.46 -15.44
CA MET A 11 1.93 0.67 -14.76
C MET A 11 0.91 0.11 -15.75
N LYS A 12 0.52 0.87 -16.78
CA LYS A 12 -0.44 0.42 -17.79
C LYS A 12 0.09 -0.72 -18.66
N THR A 13 1.40 -0.74 -18.97
CA THR A 13 2.00 -1.86 -19.72
C THR A 13 1.95 -3.18 -18.95
N THR A 14 1.94 -3.14 -17.62
CA THR A 14 1.83 -4.34 -16.77
C THR A 14 0.39 -4.87 -16.61
N LEU A 15 -0.62 -4.20 -17.18
CA LEU A 15 -2.03 -4.56 -16.96
C LEU A 15 -2.43 -5.84 -17.69
N ILE A 16 -1.89 -6.10 -18.86
CA ILE A 16 -2.24 -7.25 -19.68
C ILE A 16 -1.28 -8.40 -19.34
N GLN A 17 -0.04 -8.26 -19.75
CA GLN A 17 0.99 -9.28 -19.59
C GLN A 17 2.37 -8.60 -19.51
N LEU A 18 3.30 -9.15 -18.72
CA LEU A 18 4.68 -8.68 -18.75
C LEU A 18 5.38 -9.26 -19.97
N SER A 19 6.12 -8.39 -20.66
CA SER A 19 7.01 -8.85 -21.74
C SER A 19 8.29 -9.46 -21.17
N PRO A 20 8.99 -10.34 -21.93
CA PRO A 20 10.29 -10.87 -21.52
C PRO A 20 11.29 -9.80 -21.15
N HIS A 21 11.29 -8.66 -21.88
CA HIS A 21 12.15 -7.52 -21.57
C HIS A 21 11.82 -6.89 -20.19
N GLN A 22 10.54 -6.76 -19.83
CA GLN A 22 10.15 -6.24 -18.51
C GLN A 22 10.51 -7.18 -17.35
N MET A 23 10.65 -8.49 -17.62
CA MET A 23 11.07 -9.49 -16.64
C MET A 23 12.59 -9.58 -16.50
N SER A 24 13.34 -9.08 -17.47
CA SER A 24 14.81 -9.11 -17.43
C SER A 24 15.36 -8.18 -16.35
N ASN A 25 16.46 -8.57 -15.71
CA ASN A 25 17.14 -7.76 -14.72
C ASN A 25 17.63 -6.42 -15.29
N GLU A 26 17.96 -6.36 -16.58
CA GLU A 26 18.37 -5.15 -17.28
C GLU A 26 17.27 -4.06 -17.29
N SER A 27 16.01 -4.48 -17.30
CA SER A 27 14.86 -3.57 -17.22
C SER A 27 14.35 -3.42 -15.79
N LEU A 28 14.15 -4.53 -15.09
CA LEU A 28 13.51 -4.54 -13.76
C LEU A 28 14.31 -3.79 -12.70
N VAL A 29 15.65 -3.94 -12.69
CA VAL A 29 16.52 -3.29 -11.70
C VAL A 29 16.51 -1.76 -11.83
N PRO A 30 16.71 -1.15 -13.02
CA PRO A 30 16.62 0.30 -13.17
C PRO A 30 15.25 0.86 -12.82
N TRP A 31 14.16 0.18 -13.24
CA TRP A 31 12.81 0.60 -12.89
C TRP A 31 12.52 0.48 -11.40
N GLY A 32 12.95 -0.62 -10.75
CA GLY A 32 12.85 -0.79 -9.30
C GLY A 32 13.57 0.32 -8.54
N ARG A 33 14.80 0.64 -8.96
CA ARG A 33 15.57 1.76 -8.39
C ARG A 33 14.85 3.09 -8.54
N LEU A 34 14.28 3.37 -9.71
CA LEU A 34 13.49 4.58 -9.94
C LEU A 34 12.27 4.63 -9.03
N PHE A 35 11.53 3.52 -8.86
CA PHE A 35 10.37 3.49 -7.96
C PHE A 35 10.78 3.78 -6.51
N PHE A 36 11.88 3.20 -6.03
CA PHE A 36 12.37 3.47 -4.67
C PHE A 36 12.78 4.91 -4.50
N GLN A 37 13.52 5.49 -5.46
CA GLN A 37 13.88 6.90 -5.44
C GLN A 37 12.66 7.82 -5.41
N VAL A 38 11.61 7.51 -6.17
CA VAL A 38 10.36 8.29 -6.17
C VAL A 38 9.63 8.17 -4.82
N ILE A 39 9.63 6.99 -4.21
CA ILE A 39 9.02 6.76 -2.89
C ILE A 39 9.76 7.54 -1.81
N ASP A 40 11.08 7.53 -1.83
CA ASP A 40 11.92 8.19 -0.83
C ASP A 40 12.10 9.70 -1.06
N LEU A 41 11.67 10.19 -2.24
CA LEU A 41 11.81 11.60 -2.60
C LEU A 41 11.19 12.52 -1.54
N GLN A 42 11.99 13.41 -0.97
CA GLN A 42 11.52 14.47 -0.09
C GLN A 42 10.91 15.58 -0.92
N ILE A 43 9.64 15.89 -0.65
CA ILE A 43 8.95 16.96 -1.35
C ILE A 43 9.32 18.28 -0.69
N PRO A 44 9.77 19.30 -1.45
CA PRO A 44 10.07 20.62 -0.90
C PRO A 44 8.87 21.20 -0.15
N LYS A 45 9.11 21.79 1.03
CA LYS A 45 8.02 22.27 1.91
C LYS A 45 7.17 23.34 1.24
N ASP A 46 7.78 24.19 0.44
CA ASP A 46 7.14 25.24 -0.36
C ASP A 46 6.25 24.71 -1.50
N ALA A 47 6.53 23.48 -1.94
CA ALA A 47 5.75 22.79 -2.99
C ALA A 47 4.59 21.93 -2.42
N VAL A 48 4.42 21.87 -1.10
CA VAL A 48 3.36 21.09 -0.45
C VAL A 48 2.17 21.98 -0.15
N PRO A 49 0.98 21.75 -0.76
CA PRO A 49 -0.23 22.48 -0.42
C PRO A 49 -0.60 22.32 1.06
N ALA A 50 -1.12 23.39 1.68
CA ALA A 50 -1.59 23.34 3.06
C ALA A 50 -2.88 22.48 3.17
N ASP A 51 -3.79 22.65 2.20
CA ASP A 51 -5.01 21.86 2.11
C ASP A 51 -4.74 20.39 1.78
N GLU A 52 -5.39 19.48 2.51
CA GLU A 52 -5.14 18.05 2.40
C GLU A 52 -5.65 17.45 1.09
N ASP A 53 -6.78 17.94 0.57
CA ASP A 53 -7.35 17.48 -0.69
C ASP A 53 -6.54 17.96 -1.90
N GLU A 54 -6.01 19.18 -1.84
CA GLU A 54 -5.08 19.67 -2.85
C GLU A 54 -3.75 18.91 -2.81
N ARG A 55 -3.26 18.60 -1.61
CA ARG A 55 -2.06 17.77 -1.41
C ARG A 55 -2.22 16.38 -2.04
N GLU A 56 -3.37 15.72 -1.83
CA GLU A 56 -3.69 14.44 -2.49
C GLU A 56 -3.68 14.54 -4.02
N ARG A 57 -4.00 15.70 -4.58
CA ARG A 57 -4.06 15.93 -6.03
C ARG A 57 -2.74 16.43 -6.61
N CYS A 58 -1.76 16.79 -5.80
CA CYS A 58 -0.52 17.32 -6.31
C CYS A 58 0.29 16.26 -7.08
N GLU A 59 1.13 16.72 -8.01
CA GLU A 59 1.86 15.87 -8.95
C GLU A 59 2.85 14.93 -8.26
N TRP A 60 3.45 15.36 -7.15
CA TRP A 60 4.38 14.56 -6.36
C TRP A 60 3.72 13.30 -5.79
N TRP A 61 2.54 13.47 -5.19
CA TRP A 61 1.78 12.36 -4.63
C TRP A 61 1.16 11.47 -5.70
N LYS A 62 0.82 12.02 -6.87
CA LYS A 62 0.45 11.22 -8.04
C LYS A 62 1.60 10.33 -8.50
N ALA A 63 2.83 10.85 -8.53
CA ALA A 63 4.01 10.06 -8.89
C ALA A 63 4.27 8.94 -7.86
N LYS A 64 4.34 9.28 -6.57
CA LYS A 64 4.50 8.30 -5.48
C LYS A 64 3.44 7.20 -5.53
N LYS A 65 2.17 7.57 -5.69
CA LYS A 65 1.07 6.62 -5.83
C LYS A 65 1.31 5.59 -6.93
N TRP A 66 1.80 6.02 -8.09
CA TRP A 66 2.06 5.08 -9.19
C TRP A 66 3.26 4.17 -8.92
N ALA A 67 4.28 4.65 -8.22
CA ALA A 67 5.40 3.82 -7.79
C ALA A 67 4.92 2.71 -6.83
N TYR A 68 4.18 3.05 -5.77
CA TYR A 68 3.59 2.08 -4.86
C TYR A 68 2.66 1.08 -5.57
N ALA A 69 1.77 1.60 -6.43
CA ALA A 69 0.82 0.79 -7.17
C ALA A 69 1.50 -0.24 -8.08
N THR A 70 2.59 0.17 -8.75
CA THR A 70 3.32 -0.69 -9.68
C THR A 70 4.04 -1.81 -8.94
N LEU A 71 4.79 -1.47 -7.88
CA LEU A 71 5.51 -2.48 -7.07
C LEU A 71 4.54 -3.50 -6.46
N GLY A 72 3.44 -3.03 -5.85
CA GLY A 72 2.43 -3.92 -5.28
C GLY A 72 1.75 -4.79 -6.33
N ARG A 73 1.52 -4.26 -7.55
CA ARG A 73 0.93 -5.03 -8.64
C ARG A 73 1.87 -6.09 -9.19
N LEU A 74 3.15 -5.75 -9.40
CA LEU A 74 4.15 -6.71 -9.88
C LEU A 74 4.24 -7.90 -8.92
N TYR A 75 4.30 -7.63 -7.61
CA TYR A 75 4.30 -8.67 -6.60
C TYR A 75 3.04 -9.53 -6.66
N ARG A 76 1.85 -8.90 -6.56
CA ARG A 76 0.56 -9.60 -6.47
C ARG A 76 0.30 -10.50 -7.67
N ARG A 77 0.66 -10.06 -8.88
CA ARG A 77 0.29 -10.76 -10.10
C ARG A 77 1.34 -11.74 -10.58
N TYR A 78 2.62 -11.46 -10.33
CA TYR A 78 3.72 -12.21 -10.92
C TYR A 78 4.82 -12.57 -9.92
N GLY A 79 4.89 -11.90 -8.80
CA GLY A 79 6.05 -11.93 -7.90
C GLY A 79 6.00 -12.98 -6.80
N ASP A 80 4.96 -13.83 -6.76
CA ASP A 80 4.86 -14.92 -5.78
C ASP A 80 4.49 -16.23 -6.46
N PRO A 81 5.41 -17.21 -6.49
CA PRO A 81 5.19 -18.48 -7.15
C PRO A 81 4.04 -19.29 -6.55
N SER A 82 3.72 -19.09 -5.25
CA SER A 82 2.63 -19.79 -4.57
C SER A 82 1.24 -19.31 -4.99
N GLN A 83 1.14 -18.06 -5.48
CA GLN A 83 -0.11 -17.43 -5.90
C GLN A 83 -0.28 -17.37 -7.42
N LEU A 84 0.73 -17.77 -8.19
CA LEU A 84 0.63 -17.83 -9.64
C LEU A 84 -0.43 -18.84 -10.08
N PRO A 85 -1.39 -18.41 -10.95
CA PRO A 85 -2.30 -19.35 -11.60
C PRO A 85 -1.52 -20.41 -12.39
N SER A 86 -2.06 -21.64 -12.42
CA SER A 86 -1.42 -22.75 -13.13
C SER A 86 -1.09 -22.43 -14.60
N THR A 87 -1.97 -21.66 -15.25
CA THR A 87 -1.81 -21.20 -16.65
C THR A 87 -0.64 -20.23 -16.86
N LEU A 88 -0.14 -19.61 -15.81
CA LEU A 88 0.97 -18.64 -15.88
C LEU A 88 2.28 -19.17 -15.29
N LYS A 89 2.27 -20.39 -14.75
CA LYS A 89 3.47 -20.95 -14.08
C LYS A 89 4.60 -21.22 -15.06
N GLU A 90 4.29 -21.65 -16.27
CA GLU A 90 5.28 -21.93 -17.30
C GLU A 90 6.02 -20.66 -17.72
N ASP A 91 5.28 -19.58 -17.95
CA ASP A 91 5.84 -18.31 -18.44
C ASP A 91 6.51 -17.47 -17.33
N TYR A 92 5.98 -17.51 -16.11
CA TYR A 92 6.36 -16.59 -15.04
C TYR A 92 6.95 -17.24 -13.80
N GLY A 93 7.04 -18.58 -13.73
CA GLY A 93 7.54 -19.28 -12.55
C GLY A 93 8.96 -18.86 -12.15
N ALA A 94 9.90 -18.90 -13.09
CA ALA A 94 11.28 -18.49 -12.85
C ALA A 94 11.40 -17.01 -12.45
N PHE A 95 10.58 -16.13 -13.05
CA PHE A 95 10.51 -14.73 -12.66
C PHE A 95 9.99 -14.57 -11.24
N ALA A 96 8.92 -15.28 -10.87
CA ALA A 96 8.32 -15.22 -9.54
C ALA A 96 9.30 -15.71 -8.45
N ASP A 97 10.02 -16.79 -8.70
CA ASP A 97 11.04 -17.30 -7.79
C ASP A 97 12.17 -16.28 -7.56
N SER A 98 12.64 -15.68 -8.62
CA SER A 98 13.65 -14.61 -8.54
C SER A 98 13.10 -13.37 -7.82
N PHE A 99 11.87 -12.96 -8.14
CA PHE A 99 11.24 -11.77 -7.61
C PHE A 99 10.99 -11.86 -6.10
N VAL A 100 10.44 -13.00 -5.63
CA VAL A 100 10.13 -13.18 -4.20
C VAL A 100 11.40 -13.24 -3.35
N ASN A 101 12.50 -13.72 -3.89
CA ASN A 101 13.76 -13.85 -3.15
C ASN A 101 14.63 -12.59 -3.19
N THR A 102 14.51 -11.76 -4.23
CA THR A 102 15.41 -10.62 -4.47
C THR A 102 14.70 -9.28 -4.32
N PHE A 103 13.56 -9.09 -4.99
CA PHE A 103 12.86 -7.81 -5.03
C PHE A 103 11.85 -7.62 -3.90
N ALA A 104 11.10 -8.66 -3.53
CA ALA A 104 10.07 -8.54 -2.51
C ALA A 104 10.64 -8.12 -1.14
N PRO A 105 11.79 -8.62 -0.66
CA PRO A 105 12.40 -8.16 0.58
C PRO A 105 12.74 -6.66 0.57
N GLU A 106 13.27 -6.15 -0.54
CA GLU A 106 13.61 -4.73 -0.66
C GLU A 106 12.35 -3.85 -0.72
N ILE A 107 11.30 -4.30 -1.39
CA ILE A 107 10.01 -3.59 -1.39
C ILE A 107 9.42 -3.56 0.03
N ILE A 108 9.44 -4.68 0.75
CA ILE A 108 8.96 -4.77 2.15
C ILE A 108 9.73 -3.76 3.02
N LYS A 109 11.05 -3.74 2.92
CA LYS A 109 11.92 -2.85 3.69
C LYS A 109 11.60 -1.37 3.43
N VAL A 110 11.48 -0.98 2.15
CA VAL A 110 11.14 0.41 1.78
C VAL A 110 9.75 0.78 2.29
N PHE A 111 8.75 -0.12 2.15
CA PHE A 111 7.40 0.17 2.59
C PHE A 111 7.29 0.25 4.12
N LEU A 112 7.98 -0.63 4.86
CA LEU A 112 8.07 -0.56 6.32
C LEU A 112 8.70 0.77 6.78
N HIS A 113 9.79 1.19 6.12
CA HIS A 113 10.42 2.48 6.42
C HIS A 113 9.47 3.67 6.20
N GLN A 114 8.70 3.67 5.11
CA GLN A 114 7.72 4.73 4.86
C GLN A 114 6.57 4.73 5.89
N VAL A 115 6.15 3.56 6.36
CA VAL A 115 5.17 3.46 7.46
C VAL A 115 5.75 4.00 8.76
N GLU A 116 6.99 3.67 9.09
CA GLU A 116 7.69 4.20 10.25
C GLU A 116 7.78 5.73 10.22
N LEU A 117 8.17 6.30 9.09
CA LEU A 117 8.21 7.75 8.89
C LEU A 117 6.83 8.41 9.04
N TYR A 118 5.78 7.75 8.56
CA TYR A 118 4.41 8.22 8.69
C TYR A 118 3.91 8.15 10.14
N VAL A 119 4.10 7.02 10.81
CA VAL A 119 3.67 6.82 12.21
C VAL A 119 4.41 7.77 13.17
N SER A 120 5.69 8.04 12.88
CA SER A 120 6.47 9.02 13.67
C SER A 120 6.17 10.49 13.33
N GLY A 121 5.22 10.77 12.42
CA GLY A 121 4.85 12.12 12.01
C GLY A 121 5.90 12.86 11.16
N ARG A 122 6.97 12.18 10.74
CA ARG A 122 8.04 12.78 9.92
C ARG A 122 7.65 13.00 8.46
N VAL A 123 6.76 12.16 7.94
CA VAL A 123 6.28 12.23 6.56
C VAL A 123 4.76 12.10 6.53
N TRP A 124 4.12 12.92 5.73
CA TRP A 124 2.72 12.74 5.40
C TRP A 124 2.59 11.74 4.24
N LEU A 125 1.67 10.79 4.33
CA LEU A 125 1.37 9.84 3.27
C LEU A 125 -0.05 10.07 2.75
N SER A 126 -0.20 10.19 1.43
CA SER A 126 -1.51 10.29 0.80
C SER A 126 -2.35 9.04 1.09
N LYS A 127 -3.68 9.19 1.20
CA LYS A 127 -4.61 8.08 1.43
C LYS A 127 -4.47 6.97 0.37
N LYS A 128 -4.15 7.36 -0.87
CA LYS A 128 -3.89 6.41 -1.96
C LYS A 128 -2.59 5.64 -1.80
N CYS A 129 -1.54 6.29 -1.31
CA CYS A 129 -0.27 5.62 -1.00
C CYS A 129 -0.45 4.65 0.18
N GLN A 130 -1.11 5.08 1.25
CA GLN A 130 -1.44 4.22 2.40
C GLN A 130 -2.21 2.95 1.97
N TYR A 131 -3.20 3.10 1.08
CA TYR A 131 -3.93 1.97 0.52
C TYR A 131 -3.04 0.99 -0.24
N HIS A 132 -2.13 1.47 -1.09
CA HIS A 132 -1.24 0.57 -1.83
C HIS A 132 -0.26 -0.15 -0.92
N ILE A 133 0.28 0.53 0.10
CA ILE A 133 1.14 -0.05 1.14
C ILE A 133 0.37 -1.15 1.89
N PHE A 134 -0.84 -0.84 2.38
CA PHE A 134 -1.68 -1.79 3.09
C PHE A 134 -2.01 -3.02 2.23
N THR A 135 -2.40 -2.78 0.97
CA THR A 135 -2.75 -3.86 0.05
C THR A 135 -1.56 -4.78 -0.22
N PHE A 136 -0.36 -4.20 -0.38
CA PHE A 136 0.86 -4.97 -0.55
C PHE A 136 1.17 -5.83 0.68
N PHE A 137 1.13 -5.29 1.88
CA PHE A 137 1.33 -6.09 3.10
C PHE A 137 0.28 -7.19 3.26
N SER A 138 -0.98 -6.92 2.95
CA SER A 138 -2.04 -7.95 2.92
C SER A 138 -1.73 -9.12 1.99
N ASP A 139 -1.11 -8.86 0.85
CA ASP A 139 -0.69 -9.91 -0.08
C ASP A 139 0.55 -10.65 0.45
N CYS A 140 1.47 -9.95 1.11
CA CYS A 140 2.70 -10.53 1.67
C CYS A 140 2.48 -11.40 2.94
N ILE A 141 1.35 -11.26 3.63
CA ILE A 141 1.01 -12.07 4.82
C ILE A 141 0.69 -13.53 4.43
N LYS A 142 0.15 -13.74 3.24
CA LYS A 142 -0.32 -15.05 2.80
C LYS A 142 0.81 -16.06 2.55
N PRO A 143 1.87 -15.71 1.80
CA PRO A 143 2.96 -16.62 1.52
C PRO A 143 3.93 -16.74 2.70
N LYS A 144 4.42 -17.96 2.97
CA LYS A 144 5.45 -18.19 4.00
C LYS A 144 6.75 -17.43 3.68
N SER A 145 7.09 -17.31 2.41
CA SER A 145 8.30 -16.62 1.90
C SER A 145 8.42 -15.17 2.33
N THR A 146 7.30 -14.45 2.42
CA THR A 146 7.27 -13.03 2.80
C THR A 146 6.76 -12.81 4.21
N TRP A 147 5.93 -13.73 4.73
CA TRP A 147 5.41 -13.63 6.10
C TRP A 147 6.50 -13.51 7.15
N HIS A 148 7.58 -14.30 7.07
CA HIS A 148 8.66 -14.25 8.04
C HIS A 148 9.37 -12.89 8.10
N LEU A 149 9.36 -12.12 7.00
CA LEU A 149 9.91 -10.77 6.94
C LEU A 149 9.00 -9.74 7.61
N ILE A 150 7.68 -9.93 7.51
CA ILE A 150 6.68 -9.00 8.06
C ILE A 150 6.35 -9.31 9.52
N LYS A 151 6.42 -10.58 9.91
CA LYS A 151 6.05 -11.04 11.26
C LYS A 151 6.64 -10.20 12.39
N PRO A 152 7.94 -9.82 12.39
CA PRO A 152 8.52 -9.00 13.46
C PRO A 152 7.88 -7.60 13.58
N HIS A 153 7.33 -7.08 12.49
CA HIS A 153 6.75 -5.74 12.41
C HIS A 153 5.22 -5.75 12.48
N PHE A 154 4.61 -6.94 12.54
CA PHE A 154 3.16 -7.10 12.36
C PHE A 154 2.34 -6.38 13.42
N GLU A 155 2.72 -6.48 14.68
CA GLU A 155 2.04 -5.81 15.80
C GLU A 155 2.05 -4.28 15.61
N THR A 156 3.22 -3.71 15.31
CA THR A 156 3.36 -2.27 15.07
C THR A 156 2.57 -1.83 13.83
N LEU A 157 2.59 -2.63 12.76
CA LEU A 157 1.79 -2.35 11.56
C LEU A 157 0.30 -2.30 11.88
N VAL A 158 -0.20 -3.26 12.64
CA VAL A 158 -1.63 -3.32 12.98
C VAL A 158 -2.01 -2.19 13.93
N SER A 159 -1.29 -2.03 15.03
CA SER A 159 -1.64 -1.07 16.09
C SER A 159 -1.46 0.39 15.66
N SER A 160 -0.36 0.70 14.97
CA SER A 160 0.03 2.08 14.70
C SER A 160 -0.29 2.56 13.28
N PHE A 161 -0.45 1.65 12.31
CA PHE A 161 -0.75 2.02 10.93
C PHE A 161 -2.17 1.63 10.51
N VAL A 162 -2.60 0.38 10.76
CA VAL A 162 -3.92 -0.11 10.29
C VAL A 162 -5.05 0.39 11.19
N TYR A 163 -4.93 0.18 12.49
CA TYR A 163 -5.99 0.49 13.46
C TYR A 163 -6.43 1.97 13.43
N PRO A 164 -5.52 2.98 13.39
CA PRO A 164 -5.93 4.38 13.29
C PRO A 164 -6.73 4.70 12.02
N GLN A 165 -6.51 3.97 10.92
CA GLN A 165 -7.27 4.15 9.67
C GLN A 165 -8.69 3.59 9.76
N MET A 166 -8.93 2.64 10.65
CA MET A 166 -10.24 2.04 10.90
C MET A 166 -11.05 2.84 11.94
N SER A 167 -10.39 3.62 12.77
CA SER A 167 -11.03 4.40 13.82
C SER A 167 -11.86 5.54 13.24
N PHE A 168 -12.96 5.85 13.90
CA PHE A 168 -13.72 7.05 13.60
C PHE A 168 -12.88 8.28 13.95
N THR A 169 -12.71 9.17 12.99
CA THR A 169 -12.14 10.50 13.26
C THR A 169 -13.17 11.36 14.00
N HIS A 170 -12.73 12.37 14.75
CA HIS A 170 -13.62 13.29 15.46
C HIS A 170 -14.69 13.89 14.52
N ALA A 171 -14.30 14.32 13.32
CA ALA A 171 -15.23 14.81 12.31
C ALA A 171 -16.26 13.75 11.84
N LYS A 172 -15.90 12.48 11.82
CA LYS A 172 -16.87 11.42 11.52
C LYS A 172 -17.81 11.14 12.68
N VAL A 173 -17.34 11.28 13.92
CA VAL A 173 -18.20 11.19 15.11
C VAL A 173 -19.20 12.34 15.11
N GLU A 174 -18.74 13.56 14.91
CA GLU A 174 -19.63 14.74 14.81
C GLU A 174 -20.66 14.58 13.68
N LEU A 175 -20.24 14.09 12.52
CA LEU A 175 -21.16 13.84 11.41
C LEU A 175 -22.13 12.70 11.72
N TRP A 176 -21.72 11.67 12.45
CA TRP A 176 -22.61 10.61 12.93
C TRP A 176 -23.67 11.14 13.87
N ASP A 177 -23.28 12.04 14.78
CA ASP A 177 -24.19 12.61 15.78
C ASP A 177 -25.14 13.65 15.17
N THR A 178 -24.72 14.37 14.12
CA THR A 178 -25.51 15.42 13.45
C THR A 178 -26.33 14.92 12.27
N ASP A 179 -25.74 14.12 11.40
CA ASP A 179 -26.39 13.55 10.20
C ASP A 179 -25.83 12.14 9.86
N PRO A 180 -26.29 11.09 10.55
CA PRO A 180 -25.85 9.72 10.28
C PRO A 180 -26.21 9.24 8.87
N VAL A 181 -27.26 9.81 8.26
CA VAL A 181 -27.68 9.45 6.89
C VAL A 181 -26.67 9.97 5.88
N ASP A 182 -26.18 11.19 6.06
CA ASP A 182 -25.15 11.76 5.18
C ASP A 182 -23.81 11.02 5.33
N LEU A 183 -23.43 10.64 6.56
CA LEU A 183 -22.24 9.79 6.75
C LEU A 183 -22.35 8.48 5.98
N VAL A 184 -23.51 7.80 6.07
CA VAL A 184 -23.76 6.57 5.30
C VAL A 184 -23.73 6.85 3.80
N ARG A 185 -24.37 7.93 3.33
CA ARG A 185 -24.35 8.33 1.92
C ARG A 185 -22.93 8.60 1.42
N GLN A 186 -22.10 9.29 2.19
CA GLN A 186 -20.70 9.54 1.83
C GLN A 186 -19.90 8.24 1.72
N GLN A 187 -20.20 7.26 2.55
CA GLN A 187 -19.54 5.95 2.52
C GLN A 187 -20.10 5.01 1.45
N VAL A 188 -21.42 4.99 1.24
CA VAL A 188 -22.10 4.14 0.27
C VAL A 188 -22.12 4.80 -1.11
N GLY A 189 -22.39 6.09 -1.22
CA GLY A 189 -22.40 6.83 -2.48
C GLY A 189 -21.06 6.84 -3.20
N LYS A 190 -19.95 6.82 -2.47
CA LYS A 190 -18.60 6.59 -3.04
C LYS A 190 -18.44 5.17 -3.61
N ARG A 191 -19.35 4.24 -3.31
CA ARG A 191 -19.38 2.88 -3.87
C ARG A 191 -20.18 2.78 -5.17
N ALA A 192 -21.16 3.65 -5.41
CA ALA A 192 -22.05 3.57 -6.57
C ALA A 192 -21.54 4.30 -7.82
N CYS A 193 -20.65 5.28 -7.68
CA CYS A 193 -20.12 6.07 -8.79
C CYS A 193 -18.61 5.90 -8.94
N LYS A 194 -18.19 4.88 -9.71
CA LYS A 194 -16.84 4.52 -10.17
C LYS A 194 -16.01 3.66 -9.19
N PRO A 195 -15.35 2.60 -9.71
CA PRO A 195 -14.51 1.68 -8.92
C PRO A 195 -13.15 2.27 -8.52
N ALA A 196 -13.05 3.59 -8.27
CA ALA A 196 -11.81 4.28 -7.97
C ALA A 196 -11.90 5.31 -6.83
N ALA A 197 -13.00 5.36 -6.08
CA ALA A 197 -13.11 6.28 -4.95
C ALA A 197 -12.94 5.51 -3.63
N PHE A 198 -11.86 5.79 -2.99
CA PHE A 198 -11.28 5.15 -1.83
C PHE A 198 -12.11 5.30 -0.55
N GLY A 199 -12.83 4.25 -0.21
CA GLY A 199 -13.02 3.87 1.18
C GLY A 199 -12.20 2.61 1.40
N PHE A 200 -11.56 2.46 2.53
CA PHE A 200 -10.79 1.29 2.93
C PHE A 200 -11.70 0.05 2.84
N LYS A 201 -11.71 -0.62 1.69
CA LYS A 201 -12.36 -1.93 1.56
C LYS A 201 -11.39 -2.97 2.11
N LEU A 202 -11.48 -3.23 3.40
CA LEU A 202 -11.06 -4.53 3.88
C LEU A 202 -11.98 -5.55 3.22
N THR A 203 -11.44 -6.40 2.39
CA THR A 203 -12.18 -7.58 1.91
C THR A 203 -12.52 -8.43 3.14
N THR A 204 -13.60 -9.22 3.08
CA THR A 204 -13.99 -10.13 4.16
C THR A 204 -12.82 -11.01 4.62
N SER A 205 -11.92 -11.37 3.70
CA SER A 205 -10.68 -12.11 3.97
C SER A 205 -9.67 -11.28 4.77
N GLN A 206 -9.59 -9.96 4.53
CA GLN A 206 -8.71 -9.05 5.28
C GLN A 206 -9.23 -8.74 6.68
N MET A 207 -10.56 -8.66 6.84
CA MET A 207 -11.21 -8.59 8.15
C MET A 207 -11.01 -9.88 8.96
N MET A 208 -11.08 -11.04 8.34
CA MET A 208 -10.85 -12.33 9.01
C MET A 208 -9.43 -12.42 9.61
N VAL A 209 -8.41 -11.92 8.91
CA VAL A 209 -7.03 -11.88 9.44
C VAL A 209 -6.91 -10.99 10.67
N ILE A 210 -7.61 -9.84 10.70
CA ILE A 210 -7.61 -8.90 11.83
C ILE A 210 -8.41 -9.47 13.02
N ILE A 211 -9.54 -10.13 12.76
CA ILE A 211 -10.40 -10.74 13.79
C ILE A 211 -9.75 -11.99 14.39
N SER A 212 -8.85 -12.65 13.66
CA SER A 212 -8.09 -13.82 14.14
C SER A 212 -6.89 -13.47 15.03
N ILE A 213 -6.64 -12.18 15.28
CA ILE A 213 -5.60 -11.75 16.22
C ILE A 213 -6.08 -12.04 17.65
N PRO A 214 -5.34 -12.85 18.44
CA PRO A 214 -5.75 -13.15 19.80
C PRO A 214 -5.83 -11.87 20.63
N PRO A 215 -6.84 -11.75 21.52
CA PRO A 215 -7.07 -10.54 22.35
C PRO A 215 -5.83 -10.10 23.18
N SER A 216 -4.93 -11.01 23.49
CA SER A 216 -3.68 -10.74 24.19
C SER A 216 -2.71 -9.81 23.44
N LEU A 217 -2.81 -9.71 22.12
CA LEU A 217 -1.98 -8.82 21.30
C LEU A 217 -2.61 -7.43 21.09
N LEU A 218 -3.86 -7.22 21.53
CA LEU A 218 -4.59 -5.94 21.44
C LEU A 218 -4.54 -5.11 22.73
N GLN A 219 -3.94 -5.63 23.79
CA GLN A 219 -3.78 -4.86 25.04
C GLN A 219 -2.73 -3.77 24.85
N ARG A 220 -3.15 -2.51 25.02
CA ARG A 220 -2.22 -1.37 25.13
C ARG A 220 -1.22 -1.65 26.24
N PRO A 221 0.07 -1.37 26.08
CA PRO A 221 0.95 -1.25 27.22
C PRO A 221 0.38 -0.13 28.09
N SER A 222 0.05 -0.47 29.34
CA SER A 222 -0.37 0.48 30.35
C SER A 222 0.69 1.58 30.42
N SER A 223 0.26 2.81 30.26
CA SER A 223 1.07 4.01 30.48
C SER A 223 1.57 3.99 31.92
N SER A 224 2.77 3.49 32.13
CA SER A 224 3.53 3.74 33.34
C SER A 224 4.45 4.92 33.08
N SER A 225 4.06 6.04 33.67
CA SER A 225 4.92 7.10 34.24
C SER A 225 6.41 7.07 33.85
N TRP A 226 6.85 8.07 33.11
CA TRP A 226 7.87 9.09 33.45
C TRP A 226 7.80 10.20 32.42
#